data_41fec3af52b8497dc3062559e74b0084
#
_entry.id   41fec3af52b8497dc3062559e74b0084
#
_cell.length_a   1.000
_cell.length_b   1.000
_cell.length_c   1.000
_cell.angle_alpha   90.00
_cell.angle_beta   90.00
_cell.angle_gamma   90.00
#
_symmetry.space_group_name_H-M   'P 1'
#
loop_
_entity.id
_entity.type
_entity.pdbx_description
1 polymer ?
#
loop_
_entity_poly.entity_id
_entity_poly.type
_entity_poly.pdbx_seq_one_letter_code
_entity_poly.pdbx_strand_id
1 'polypeptide(L)'
;MQIYGVTIYLSNEDKTDLNKILNVIGEAGKQSIWRISEVECFGETSEVLHQISDAAKIISGEDFYNIVSGIHQVIDGYFEAYRPQETESWILIRSICGDEFDIETKNEKLLKDIRNSFKDVRDLVY
;
A
#
# COMPACT_ATOMS: atom_id res chain seq x y z
N MET A 1 17.05 -13.30 13.25
CA MET A 1 16.23 -13.08 12.03
C MET A 1 15.66 -11.68 12.04
N GLN A 2 15.87 -10.93 10.99
CA GLN A 2 15.39 -9.55 10.94
C GLN A 2 13.98 -9.49 10.36
N ILE A 3 13.09 -8.75 11.03
CA ILE A 3 11.73 -8.52 10.57
C ILE A 3 11.70 -7.19 9.83
N TYR A 4 11.26 -7.20 8.58
CA TYR A 4 11.19 -6.00 7.73
C TYR A 4 9.82 -5.36 7.72
N GLY A 5 8.80 -6.08 8.17
CA GLY A 5 7.44 -5.63 8.19
C GLY A 5 6.48 -6.80 8.35
N VAL A 6 5.37 -6.76 7.64
CA VAL A 6 4.35 -7.81 7.71
C VAL A 6 3.87 -8.19 6.32
N THR A 7 3.37 -9.41 6.19
CA THR A 7 2.61 -9.88 5.04
C THR A 7 1.16 -10.10 5.47
N ILE A 8 0.23 -9.50 4.76
CA ILE A 8 -1.20 -9.69 4.96
C ILE A 8 -1.68 -10.68 3.90
N TYR A 9 -2.23 -11.81 4.34
CA TYR A 9 -2.83 -12.80 3.44
C TYR A 9 -4.33 -12.55 3.36
N LEU A 10 -4.85 -12.49 2.14
CA LEU A 10 -6.25 -12.22 1.88
C LEU A 10 -7.01 -13.53 1.77
N SER A 11 -8.15 -13.62 2.47
CA SER A 11 -9.07 -14.73 2.30
C SER A 11 -10.21 -14.31 1.38
N ASN A 12 -10.93 -15.29 0.80
CA ASN A 12 -12.09 -15.02 -0.05
C ASN A 12 -13.20 -14.24 0.67
N GLU A 13 -13.23 -14.31 1.99
CA GLU A 13 -14.20 -13.59 2.82
C GLU A 13 -13.75 -12.18 3.18
N ASP A 14 -12.45 -11.94 3.11
CA ASP A 14 -11.85 -10.68 3.49
C ASP A 14 -11.52 -9.88 2.22
N LYS A 15 -12.46 -9.03 1.84
CA LYS A 15 -12.25 -8.13 0.69
C LYS A 15 -11.36 -6.96 1.08
N THR A 16 -10.27 -7.27 1.77
CA THR A 16 -9.28 -6.27 2.10
C THR A 16 -8.66 -5.76 0.81
N ASP A 17 -8.75 -4.49 0.64
CA ASP A 17 -8.17 -3.81 -0.50
C ASP A 17 -7.14 -2.79 -0.01
N LEU A 18 -6.48 -2.16 -0.96
CA LEU A 18 -5.52 -1.11 -0.66
C LEU A 18 -6.15 0.04 0.14
N ASN A 19 -7.42 0.33 -0.07
CA ASN A 19 -8.15 1.35 0.70
C ASN A 19 -8.08 1.11 2.20
N LYS A 20 -8.35 -0.13 2.63
CA LYS A 20 -8.34 -0.46 4.04
C LYS A 20 -6.94 -0.28 4.63
N ILE A 21 -5.92 -0.69 3.88
CA ILE A 21 -4.52 -0.51 4.31
C ILE A 21 -4.21 0.98 4.46
N LEU A 22 -4.56 1.79 3.46
CA LEU A 22 -4.33 3.24 3.52
C LEU A 22 -5.08 3.90 4.66
N ASN A 23 -6.29 3.43 4.97
CA ASN A 23 -7.05 3.94 6.11
C ASN A 23 -6.36 3.64 7.45
N VAL A 24 -5.74 2.48 7.58
CA VAL A 24 -4.96 2.14 8.78
C VAL A 24 -3.71 3.03 8.88
N ILE A 25 -3.03 3.28 7.76
CA ILE A 25 -1.88 4.19 7.71
C ILE A 25 -2.30 5.61 8.08
N GLY A 26 -3.45 6.04 7.60
CA GLY A 26 -4.08 7.28 7.98
C GLY A 26 -3.37 8.54 7.51
N GLU A 27 -3.35 9.54 8.38
CA GLU A 27 -2.89 10.89 8.06
C GLU A 27 -1.43 10.95 7.63
N ALA A 28 -0.58 10.11 8.20
CA ALA A 28 0.83 10.06 7.82
C ALA A 28 1.00 9.74 6.33
N GLY A 29 0.16 8.84 5.80
CA GLY A 29 0.16 8.51 4.38
C GLY A 29 -0.36 9.64 3.50
N LYS A 30 -1.39 10.36 3.96
CA LYS A 30 -1.93 11.51 3.23
C LYS A 30 -0.93 12.65 3.12
N GLN A 31 -0.08 12.81 4.13
CA GLN A 31 0.95 13.85 4.16
C GLN A 31 2.22 13.46 3.41
N SER A 32 2.29 12.22 2.95
CA SER A 32 3.44 11.71 2.20
C SER A 32 3.31 11.98 0.71
N ILE A 33 4.42 11.78 0.01
CA ILE A 33 4.48 11.76 -1.45
C ILE A 33 4.62 10.29 -1.84
N TRP A 34 3.86 9.84 -2.83
CA TRP A 34 3.84 8.44 -3.23
C TRP A 34 4.39 8.23 -4.62
N ARG A 35 5.22 7.21 -4.75
CA ARG A 35 5.66 6.68 -6.04
C ARG A 35 4.95 5.36 -6.28
N ILE A 36 4.37 5.21 -7.47
CA ILE A 36 3.58 4.04 -7.85
C ILE A 36 4.22 3.41 -9.06
N SER A 37 4.40 2.10 -9.04
CA SER A 37 4.96 1.37 -10.18
C SER A 37 4.37 -0.04 -10.28
N GLU A 38 4.45 -0.60 -11.49
CA GLU A 38 4.05 -1.98 -11.79
C GLU A 38 2.62 -2.33 -11.37
N VAL A 39 1.70 -1.38 -11.53
CA VAL A 39 0.32 -1.54 -11.09
C VAL A 39 -0.50 -2.34 -12.09
N GLU A 40 -1.24 -3.32 -11.57
CA GLU A 40 -2.35 -3.99 -12.23
C GLU A 40 -3.53 -3.97 -11.29
N CYS A 41 -4.62 -3.31 -11.69
CA CYS A 41 -5.77 -3.10 -10.81
C CYS A 41 -7.07 -2.93 -11.59
N PHE A 42 -8.19 -3.01 -10.87
CA PHE A 42 -9.53 -2.83 -11.41
C PHE A 42 -10.32 -1.85 -10.57
N GLY A 43 -11.17 -1.07 -11.21
CA GLY A 43 -12.03 -0.09 -10.56
C GLY A 43 -12.27 1.13 -11.43
N GLU A 44 -13.07 2.06 -10.94
CA GLU A 44 -13.46 3.26 -11.69
C GLU A 44 -12.28 4.17 -12.01
N THR A 45 -11.27 4.19 -11.14
CA THR A 45 -10.07 5.02 -11.30
C THR A 45 -8.85 4.23 -11.75
N SER A 46 -9.01 2.97 -12.17
CA SER A 46 -7.88 2.10 -12.53
C SER A 46 -7.05 2.67 -13.69
N GLU A 47 -7.69 3.27 -14.68
CA GLU A 47 -6.97 3.85 -15.81
C GLU A 47 -6.06 5.00 -15.37
N VAL A 48 -6.54 5.85 -14.47
CA VAL A 48 -5.74 6.95 -13.92
C VAL A 48 -4.52 6.41 -13.20
N LEU A 49 -4.71 5.38 -12.38
CA LEU A 49 -3.61 4.78 -11.63
C LEU A 49 -2.60 4.10 -12.56
N HIS A 50 -3.06 3.41 -13.59
CA HIS A 50 -2.19 2.81 -14.60
C HIS A 50 -1.35 3.88 -15.32
N GLN A 51 -1.95 5.00 -15.68
CA GLN A 51 -1.24 6.10 -16.34
C GLN A 51 -0.15 6.70 -15.44
N ILE A 52 -0.46 6.88 -14.16
CA ILE A 52 0.52 7.38 -13.18
C ILE A 52 1.68 6.40 -13.05
N SER A 53 1.37 5.12 -12.93
CA SER A 53 2.38 4.06 -12.83
C SER A 53 3.26 3.99 -14.07
N ASP A 54 2.67 4.00 -15.26
CA ASP A 54 3.40 3.90 -16.53
C ASP A 54 4.29 5.11 -16.78
N ALA A 55 3.87 6.29 -16.34
CA ALA A 55 4.63 7.53 -16.50
C ALA A 55 5.65 7.74 -15.36
N ALA A 56 5.71 6.83 -14.39
CA ALA A 56 6.57 6.93 -13.21
C ALA A 56 6.40 8.28 -12.47
N LYS A 57 5.17 8.77 -12.41
CA LYS A 57 4.87 10.03 -11.74
C LYS A 57 4.80 9.86 -10.23
N ILE A 58 5.16 10.95 -9.55
CA ILE A 58 5.02 11.07 -8.10
C ILE A 58 3.75 11.87 -7.83
N ILE A 59 2.94 11.42 -6.87
CA ILE A 59 1.68 12.10 -6.53
C ILE A 59 1.61 12.37 -5.03
N SER A 60 0.78 13.36 -4.66
CA SER A 60 0.53 13.63 -3.24
C SER A 60 -0.26 12.49 -2.60
N GLY A 61 -0.13 12.36 -1.28
CA GLY A 61 -0.89 11.35 -0.55
C GLY A 61 -2.39 11.59 -0.64
N GLU A 62 -2.84 12.85 -0.63
CA GLU A 62 -4.26 13.15 -0.77
C GLU A 62 -4.81 12.67 -2.12
N ASP A 63 -4.10 12.96 -3.20
CA ASP A 63 -4.50 12.51 -4.54
C ASP A 63 -4.47 10.98 -4.62
N PHE A 64 -3.44 10.35 -4.07
CA PHE A 64 -3.33 8.90 -4.06
C PHE A 64 -4.51 8.25 -3.33
N TYR A 65 -4.83 8.72 -2.13
CA TYR A 65 -5.96 8.20 -1.36
C TYR A 65 -7.28 8.37 -2.12
N ASN A 66 -7.49 9.51 -2.77
CA ASN A 66 -8.69 9.75 -3.57
C ASN A 66 -8.79 8.79 -4.76
N ILE A 67 -7.69 8.57 -5.47
CA ILE A 67 -7.66 7.65 -6.61
C ILE A 67 -7.94 6.23 -6.13
N VAL A 68 -7.30 5.78 -5.04
CA VAL A 68 -7.46 4.43 -4.51
C VAL A 68 -8.90 4.19 -4.03
N SER A 69 -9.61 5.23 -3.61
CA SER A 69 -11.02 5.08 -3.23
C SER A 69 -11.91 4.54 -4.36
N GLY A 70 -11.50 4.69 -5.61
CA GLY A 70 -12.18 4.15 -6.78
C GLY A 70 -11.61 2.83 -7.29
N ILE A 71 -10.67 2.23 -6.57
CA ILE A 71 -10.08 0.94 -6.94
C ILE A 71 -10.77 -0.17 -6.15
N HIS A 72 -11.25 -1.19 -6.85
CA HIS A 72 -11.95 -2.33 -6.23
C HIS A 72 -10.99 -3.48 -5.90
N GLN A 73 -9.97 -3.68 -6.73
CA GLN A 73 -9.02 -4.76 -6.55
C GLN A 73 -7.66 -4.36 -7.13
N VAL A 74 -6.60 -4.63 -6.37
CA VAL A 74 -5.23 -4.53 -6.84
C VAL A 74 -4.67 -5.93 -6.97
N ILE A 75 -4.18 -6.28 -8.15
CA ILE A 75 -3.56 -7.59 -8.42
C ILE A 75 -2.07 -7.48 -8.11
N ASP A 76 -1.39 -6.54 -8.71
CA ASP A 76 0.03 -6.29 -8.50
C ASP A 76 0.28 -4.79 -8.34
N GLY A 77 1.33 -4.43 -7.65
CA GLY A 77 1.74 -3.05 -7.55
C GLY A 77 2.80 -2.81 -6.49
N TYR A 78 3.56 -1.73 -6.70
CA TYR A 78 4.52 -1.18 -5.75
C TYR A 78 4.10 0.23 -5.38
N PHE A 79 3.96 0.47 -4.09
CA PHE A 79 3.52 1.77 -3.56
C PHE A 79 4.48 2.20 -2.48
N GLU A 80 5.30 3.22 -2.77
CA GLU A 80 6.31 3.71 -1.84
C GLU A 80 5.97 5.12 -1.38
N ALA A 81 5.99 5.36 -0.08
CA ALA A 81 5.74 6.68 0.49
C ALA A 81 7.02 7.30 1.03
N TYR A 82 7.18 8.58 0.72
CA TYR A 82 8.30 9.41 1.17
C TYR A 82 7.76 10.57 1.98
N ARG A 83 8.43 10.88 3.09
CA ARG A 83 8.15 12.14 3.79
C ARG A 83 8.72 13.29 2.97
N PRO A 84 8.12 14.49 3.04
CA PRO A 84 8.66 15.64 2.32
C PRO A 84 10.15 15.83 2.59
N GLN A 85 10.92 16.02 1.52
CA GLN A 85 12.37 16.26 1.55
C GLN A 85 13.22 15.06 1.99
N GLU A 86 12.64 13.88 2.16
CA GLU A 86 13.40 12.66 2.43
C GLU A 86 13.60 11.88 1.14
N THR A 87 14.76 11.21 1.03
CA THR A 87 15.13 10.43 -0.16
C THR A 87 14.82 8.95 -0.02
N GLU A 88 14.62 8.47 1.21
CA GLU A 88 14.27 7.08 1.48
C GLU A 88 12.79 6.96 1.80
N SER A 89 12.16 5.91 1.28
CA SER A 89 10.76 5.62 1.60
C SER A 89 10.66 5.18 3.06
N TRP A 90 9.59 5.60 3.73
CA TRP A 90 9.33 5.15 5.10
C TRP A 90 8.36 3.98 5.14
N ILE A 91 7.65 3.73 4.06
CA ILE A 91 6.81 2.55 3.91
C ILE A 91 6.78 2.11 2.45
N LEU A 92 6.82 0.80 2.24
CA LEU A 92 6.64 0.16 0.94
C LEU A 92 5.52 -0.84 1.06
N ILE A 93 4.55 -0.74 0.17
CA ILE A 93 3.44 -1.69 0.05
C ILE A 93 3.57 -2.39 -1.29
N ARG A 94 3.61 -3.73 -1.27
CA ARG A 94 3.57 -4.55 -2.49
C ARG A 94 2.29 -5.35 -2.51
N SER A 95 1.55 -5.28 -3.61
CA SER A 95 0.46 -6.21 -3.87
C SER A 95 0.98 -7.35 -4.74
N ILE A 96 0.70 -8.58 -4.38
CA ILE A 96 1.22 -9.78 -5.05
C ILE A 96 0.07 -10.69 -5.43
N CYS A 97 -0.13 -10.83 -6.75
CA CYS A 97 -1.10 -11.76 -7.36
C CYS A 97 -2.54 -11.63 -6.83
N GLY A 98 -2.90 -10.50 -6.26
CA GLY A 98 -4.23 -10.28 -5.69
C GLY A 98 -4.50 -11.02 -4.39
N ASP A 99 -3.54 -11.80 -3.87
CA ASP A 99 -3.72 -12.68 -2.72
C ASP A 99 -3.07 -12.18 -1.45
N GLU A 100 -2.09 -11.30 -1.56
CA GLU A 100 -1.33 -10.84 -0.41
C GLU A 100 -0.77 -9.44 -0.61
N PHE A 101 -0.54 -8.77 0.52
CA PHE A 101 0.18 -7.50 0.59
C PHE A 101 1.37 -7.64 1.52
N ASP A 102 2.55 -7.26 1.04
CA ASP A 102 3.71 -7.07 1.89
C ASP A 102 3.80 -5.59 2.27
N ILE A 103 4.03 -5.32 3.54
CA ILE A 103 4.23 -3.95 4.04
C ILE A 103 5.55 -3.89 4.77
N GLU A 104 6.51 -3.15 4.21
CA GLU A 104 7.80 -2.91 4.83
C GLU A 104 7.83 -1.53 5.46
N THR A 105 8.11 -1.47 6.74
CA THR A 105 8.29 -0.21 7.47
C THR A 105 9.02 -0.47 8.78
N LYS A 106 9.71 0.53 9.28
CA LYS A 106 10.32 0.49 10.61
C LYS A 106 9.40 1.02 11.70
N ASN A 107 8.21 1.52 11.32
CA ASN A 107 7.25 2.07 12.27
C ASN A 107 6.50 0.93 12.98
N GLU A 108 6.92 0.61 14.20
CA GLU A 108 6.38 -0.51 14.96
C GLU A 108 4.93 -0.29 15.39
N LYS A 109 4.54 0.95 15.66
CA LYS A 109 3.14 1.26 15.99
C LYS A 109 2.23 0.95 14.81
N LEU A 110 2.64 1.32 13.60
CA LEU A 110 1.88 1.03 12.40
C LEU A 110 1.76 -0.47 12.17
N LEU A 111 2.85 -1.23 12.35
CA LEU A 111 2.81 -2.69 12.24
C LEU A 111 1.84 -3.31 13.22
N LYS A 112 1.80 -2.80 14.46
CA LYS A 112 0.83 -3.25 15.46
C LYS A 112 -0.60 -2.94 15.03
N ASP A 113 -0.85 -1.73 14.52
CA ASP A 113 -2.18 -1.35 14.05
C ASP A 113 -2.64 -2.24 12.90
N ILE A 114 -1.72 -2.59 12.00
CA ILE A 114 -2.01 -3.51 10.88
C ILE A 114 -2.35 -4.90 11.42
N ARG A 115 -1.56 -5.43 12.36
CA ARG A 115 -1.85 -6.74 12.95
C ARG A 115 -3.21 -6.79 13.63
N ASN A 116 -3.65 -5.69 14.22
CA ASN A 116 -4.96 -5.59 14.86
C ASN A 116 -6.13 -5.40 13.87
N SER A 117 -5.84 -4.96 12.66
CA SER A 117 -6.87 -4.61 11.67
C SER A 117 -7.18 -5.73 10.67
N PHE A 118 -6.30 -6.72 10.55
CA PHE A 118 -6.43 -7.79 9.56
C PHE A 118 -6.33 -9.15 10.24
N LYS A 119 -6.94 -10.17 9.63
CA LYS A 119 -7.05 -11.50 10.25
C LYS A 119 -5.79 -12.34 10.16
N ASP A 120 -5.18 -12.41 8.96
CA ASP A 120 -4.00 -13.25 8.73
C ASP A 120 -2.80 -12.36 8.39
N VAL A 121 -2.06 -12.03 9.41
CA VAL A 121 -0.88 -11.17 9.30
C VAL A 121 0.32 -11.91 9.87
N ARG A 122 1.37 -12.02 9.07
CA ARG A 122 2.61 -12.72 9.46
C ARG A 122 3.79 -11.79 9.33
N ASP A 123 4.89 -12.11 10.02
CA ASP A 123 6.12 -11.34 9.90
C ASP A 123 6.72 -11.49 8.50
N LEU A 124 7.16 -10.36 7.94
CA LEU A 124 7.88 -10.34 6.67
C LEU A 124 9.38 -10.44 6.95
N VAL A 125 9.97 -11.54 6.51
CA VAL A 125 11.39 -11.83 6.69
C VAL A 125 12.03 -12.19 5.35
N TYR A 126 13.30 -11.90 5.21
CA TYR A 126 14.08 -12.27 4.02
C TYR A 126 15.22 -13.20 4.36
#